data_9e67b40470090111f7f6bda8bb63807d
#
_entry.id   9e67b40470090111f7f6bda8bb63807d
#
_cell.length_a   1.000
_cell.length_b   1.000
_cell.length_c   1.000
_cell.angle_alpha   90.00
_cell.angle_beta   90.00
_cell.angle_gamma   90.00
#
_symmetry.space_group_name_H-M   'P 1'
#
loop_
_entity.id
_entity.type
_entity.pdbx_description
1 polymer ?
#
loop_
_entity_poly.entity_id
_entity_poly.type
_entity_poly.pdbx_seq_one_letter_code
_entity_poly.pdbx_strand_id
1 'polypeptide(L)'
;MHFLKEIYANNSIYVSGHFYYPPTGFMGWHTNYKMPEERVYITYASEQGKSFFRYLEGGKVITDYDDKGLTVRRFSVSSERPYFWHCAGSACDRFSFGYRLKPTF
;
A
#
# COMPACT_ATOMS: atom_id res chain seq x y z
N MET A 1 16.31 -3.45 1.65
CA MET A 1 15.51 -2.36 2.24
C MET A 1 16.02 -2.03 3.62
N HIS A 2 17.12 -1.28 3.63
CA HIS A 2 17.85 -1.00 4.84
C HIS A 2 17.02 -0.21 5.87
N PHE A 3 16.36 0.82 5.41
CA PHE A 3 15.58 1.67 6.29
C PHE A 3 14.34 0.95 6.88
N LEU A 4 13.73 0.01 6.15
CA LEU A 4 12.64 -0.80 6.70
C LEU A 4 13.13 -1.70 7.84
N LYS A 5 14.32 -2.26 7.73
CA LYS A 5 14.92 -3.09 8.81
C LYS A 5 15.22 -2.28 10.05
N GLU A 6 15.63 -1.03 9.89
CA GLU A 6 15.85 -0.13 11.03
C GLU A 6 14.55 0.21 11.75
N ILE A 7 13.49 0.51 11.00
CA ILE A 7 12.19 0.90 11.57
C ILE A 7 11.44 -0.30 12.12
N TYR A 8 11.53 -1.46 11.48
CA TYR A 8 10.77 -2.66 11.83
C TYR A 8 11.66 -3.84 12.23
N ALA A 9 12.63 -3.57 13.10
CA ALA A 9 13.64 -4.56 13.52
C ALA A 9 13.03 -5.85 14.10
N ASN A 10 11.82 -5.79 14.67
CA ASN A 10 11.15 -6.95 15.27
C ASN A 10 10.25 -7.72 14.30
N ASN A 11 10.35 -7.43 13.00
CA ASN A 11 9.54 -8.08 11.97
C ASN A 11 10.42 -8.68 10.88
N SER A 12 9.98 -9.81 10.35
CA SER A 12 10.48 -10.32 9.08
C SER A 12 9.76 -9.60 7.94
N ILE A 13 10.49 -9.24 6.90
CA ILE A 13 9.99 -8.46 5.78
C ILE A 13 9.96 -9.34 4.54
N TYR A 14 8.78 -9.44 3.90
CA TYR A 14 8.57 -10.20 2.67
C TYR A 14 7.99 -9.32 1.60
N VAL A 15 8.43 -9.51 0.35
CA VAL A 15 7.87 -8.78 -0.79
C VAL A 15 6.44 -9.26 -1.03
N SER A 16 5.49 -8.32 -1.13
CA SER A 16 4.11 -8.63 -1.49
C SER A 16 3.81 -8.34 -2.97
N GLY A 17 4.46 -7.35 -3.57
CA GLY A 17 4.32 -7.06 -4.99
C GLY A 17 4.96 -5.74 -5.38
N HIS A 18 5.36 -5.66 -6.67
CA HIS A 18 5.89 -4.43 -7.24
C HIS A 18 5.06 -4.10 -8.48
N PHE A 19 4.52 -2.89 -8.55
CA PHE A 19 3.61 -2.48 -9.61
C PHE A 19 4.02 -1.14 -10.19
N TYR A 20 3.97 -1.05 -11.52
CA TYR A 20 4.06 0.22 -12.21
C TYR A 20 2.67 0.60 -12.73
N TYR A 21 2.26 1.85 -12.43
CA TYR A 21 1.02 2.43 -12.90
C TYR A 21 1.37 3.53 -13.91
N PRO A 22 1.14 3.32 -15.20
CA PRO A 22 1.24 4.43 -16.16
C PRO A 22 0.12 5.44 -15.91
N PRO A 23 0.17 6.63 -16.52
CA PRO A 23 -0.99 7.52 -16.52
C PRO A 23 -2.23 6.78 -16.97
N THR A 24 -3.33 6.89 -16.21
CA THR A 24 -4.58 6.14 -16.33
C THR A 24 -4.53 4.69 -15.81
N GLY A 25 -3.42 4.28 -15.23
CA GLY A 25 -3.31 2.95 -14.61
C GLY A 25 -4.06 2.87 -13.28
N PHE A 26 -4.53 1.67 -12.95
CA PHE A 26 -5.23 1.46 -11.68
C PHE A 26 -5.16 0.00 -11.25
N MET A 27 -5.34 -0.20 -9.94
CA MET A 27 -5.62 -1.51 -9.35
C MET A 27 -6.99 -1.41 -8.70
N GLY A 28 -7.94 -2.25 -9.13
CA GLY A 28 -9.31 -2.21 -8.64
C GLY A 28 -9.45 -2.58 -7.16
N TRP A 29 -10.65 -2.40 -6.64
CA TRP A 29 -10.97 -2.75 -5.26
C TRP A 29 -10.70 -4.22 -4.97
N HIS A 30 -9.92 -4.48 -3.91
CA HIS A 30 -9.57 -5.84 -3.47
C HIS A 30 -9.25 -5.83 -1.96
N THR A 31 -9.13 -7.01 -1.37
CA THR A 31 -8.97 -7.14 0.08
C THR A 31 -7.68 -7.83 0.52
N ASN A 32 -7.15 -8.77 -0.26
CA ASN A 32 -6.02 -9.64 0.14
C ASN A 32 -6.32 -10.46 1.41
N TYR A 33 -7.57 -10.75 1.70
CA TYR A 33 -8.00 -11.36 2.97
C TYR A 33 -7.38 -12.73 3.25
N LYS A 34 -6.91 -13.42 2.22
CA LYS A 34 -6.24 -14.74 2.38
C LYS A 34 -4.83 -14.63 2.93
N MET A 35 -4.28 -13.43 2.98
CA MET A 35 -2.93 -13.16 3.49
C MET A 35 -2.98 -12.02 4.50
N PRO A 36 -3.60 -12.27 5.69
CA PRO A 36 -3.78 -11.25 6.72
C PRO A 36 -2.45 -10.95 7.41
N GLU A 37 -1.91 -9.80 7.18
CA GLU A 37 -0.66 -9.34 7.78
C GLU A 37 -0.61 -7.83 7.72
N GLU A 38 0.30 -7.25 8.47
CA GLU A 38 0.62 -5.85 8.28
C GLU A 38 1.38 -5.67 6.97
N ARG A 39 1.13 -4.55 6.31
CA ARG A 39 1.73 -4.18 5.03
C ARG A 39 2.40 -2.82 5.14
N VAL A 40 3.52 -2.68 4.45
CA VAL A 40 4.14 -1.39 4.19
C VAL A 40 4.22 -1.22 2.68
N TYR A 41 3.66 -0.14 2.18
CA TYR A 41 3.77 0.25 0.78
C TYR A 41 4.64 1.49 0.67
N ILE A 42 5.67 1.40 -0.18
CA ILE A 42 6.51 2.53 -0.55
C ILE A 42 6.15 2.89 -1.99
N THR A 43 5.65 4.09 -2.18
CA THR A 43 5.15 4.55 -3.47
C THR A 43 5.98 5.73 -3.96
N TYR A 44 6.39 5.69 -5.22
CA TYR A 44 6.97 6.84 -5.90
C TYR A 44 5.97 7.37 -6.92
N ALA A 45 5.67 8.67 -6.86
CA ALA A 45 4.81 9.34 -7.83
C ALA A 45 5.57 10.48 -8.50
N SER A 46 5.43 10.59 -9.82
CA SER A 46 6.14 11.60 -10.61
C SER A 46 5.58 13.00 -10.45
N GLU A 47 4.31 13.13 -9.98
CA GLU A 47 3.63 14.42 -9.83
C GLU A 47 2.84 14.47 -8.53
N GLN A 48 2.75 15.65 -7.95
CA GLN A 48 2.01 15.94 -6.74
C GLN A 48 0.50 15.78 -6.95
N GLY A 49 -0.14 14.97 -6.10
CA GLY A 49 -1.60 14.86 -6.06
C GLY A 49 -2.25 14.23 -7.28
N LYS A 50 -1.49 13.56 -8.14
CA LYS A 50 -1.98 12.94 -9.38
C LYS A 50 -2.17 11.43 -9.28
N SER A 51 -1.89 10.85 -8.13
CA SER A 51 -2.13 9.45 -7.84
C SER A 51 -2.63 9.28 -6.42
N PHE A 52 -3.19 8.11 -6.11
CA PHE A 52 -3.84 7.94 -4.82
C PHE A 52 -3.87 6.47 -4.40
N PHE A 53 -3.99 6.29 -3.09
CA PHE A 53 -4.40 5.07 -2.43
C PHE A 53 -5.77 5.33 -1.80
N ARG A 54 -6.71 4.43 -2.03
CA ARG A 54 -8.10 4.62 -1.58
C ARG A 54 -8.55 3.39 -0.82
N TYR A 55 -9.28 3.60 0.29
CA TYR A 55 -9.72 2.50 1.14
C TYR A 55 -11.05 2.79 1.81
N LEU A 56 -11.69 1.71 2.29
CA LEU A 56 -12.92 1.80 3.07
C LEU A 56 -12.60 1.77 4.55
N GLU A 57 -13.17 2.71 5.30
CA GLU A 57 -13.06 2.76 6.75
C GLU A 57 -14.39 3.22 7.33
N GLY A 58 -14.99 2.37 8.18
CA GLY A 58 -16.28 2.70 8.81
C GLY A 58 -17.40 2.97 7.80
N GLY A 59 -17.42 2.27 6.67
CA GLY A 59 -18.40 2.45 5.61
C GLY A 59 -18.15 3.67 4.71
N LYS A 60 -17.03 4.36 4.89
CA LYS A 60 -16.67 5.54 4.10
C LYS A 60 -15.47 5.26 3.21
N VAL A 61 -15.48 5.82 2.01
CA VAL A 61 -14.33 5.80 1.11
C VAL A 61 -13.40 6.95 1.49
N ILE A 62 -12.15 6.60 1.80
CA ILE A 62 -11.11 7.57 2.10
C ILE A 62 -10.10 7.54 0.96
N THR A 63 -9.79 8.70 0.39
CA THR A 63 -8.79 8.85 -0.66
C THR A 63 -7.59 9.59 -0.10
N ASP A 64 -6.43 8.94 -0.16
CA ASP A 64 -5.16 9.50 0.27
C ASP A 64 -4.28 9.71 -0.95
N TYR A 65 -4.05 10.97 -1.32
CA TYR A 65 -3.28 11.31 -2.50
C TYR A 65 -1.78 11.18 -2.21
N ASP A 66 -1.04 10.72 -3.22
CA ASP A 66 0.41 10.62 -3.13
C ASP A 66 1.05 12.00 -3.29
N ASP A 67 2.10 12.25 -2.52
CA ASP A 67 2.99 13.37 -2.77
C ASP A 67 3.91 13.07 -3.96
N LYS A 68 4.44 14.09 -4.59
CA LYS A 68 5.53 13.92 -5.54
C LYS A 68 6.72 13.30 -4.82
N GLY A 69 7.31 12.27 -5.41
CA GLY A 69 8.40 11.52 -4.76
C GLY A 69 7.85 10.36 -3.95
N LEU A 70 8.45 10.09 -2.79
CA LEU A 70 8.13 8.90 -2.00
C LEU A 70 7.04 9.17 -0.97
N THR A 71 6.12 8.22 -0.87
CA THR A 71 5.11 8.15 0.18
C THR A 71 5.17 6.76 0.79
N VAL A 72 5.14 6.68 2.13
CA VAL A 72 5.16 5.41 2.86
C VAL A 72 3.82 5.26 3.58
N ARG A 73 3.16 4.10 3.38
CA ARG A 73 1.92 3.76 4.06
C ARG A 73 2.06 2.44 4.76
N ARG A 74 1.51 2.36 5.97
CA ARG A 74 1.43 1.12 6.73
C ARG A 74 -0.03 0.85 7.06
N PHE A 75 -0.48 -0.39 6.84
CA PHE A 75 -1.85 -0.80 7.15
C PHE A 75 -1.92 -2.29 7.44
N SER A 76 -3.02 -2.71 8.08
CA SER A 76 -3.29 -4.10 8.40
C SER A 76 -4.32 -4.67 7.44
N VAL A 77 -4.06 -5.87 6.94
CA VAL A 77 -5.01 -6.64 6.14
C VAL A 77 -5.69 -7.63 7.06
N SER A 78 -7.03 -7.61 7.10
CA SER A 78 -7.83 -8.50 7.94
C SER A 78 -8.31 -9.72 7.14
N SER A 79 -8.28 -10.89 7.77
CA SER A 79 -8.90 -12.11 7.23
C SER A 79 -10.38 -12.25 7.62
N GLU A 80 -10.88 -11.37 8.47
CA GLU A 80 -12.25 -11.35 8.98
C GLU A 80 -12.95 -10.06 8.58
N ARG A 81 -14.27 -10.10 8.51
CA ARG A 81 -15.07 -8.90 8.22
C ARG A 81 -15.04 -7.93 9.41
N PRO A 82 -14.98 -6.59 9.16
CA PRO A 82 -14.93 -5.99 7.83
C PRO A 82 -13.53 -6.12 7.19
N TYR A 83 -13.50 -6.56 5.94
CA TYR A 83 -12.24 -6.67 5.19
C TYR A 83 -11.68 -5.28 4.87
N PHE A 84 -10.38 -5.20 4.72
CA PHE A 84 -9.72 -3.96 4.31
C PHE A 84 -9.78 -3.81 2.78
N TRP A 85 -10.89 -3.25 2.30
CA TRP A 85 -11.07 -2.94 0.89
C TRP A 85 -10.20 -1.75 0.50
N HIS A 86 -9.38 -1.91 -0.53
CA HIS A 86 -8.53 -0.84 -1.00
C HIS A 86 -8.30 -0.92 -2.52
N CYS A 87 -7.90 0.20 -3.10
CA CYS A 87 -7.56 0.31 -4.51
C CYS A 87 -6.55 1.43 -4.69
N ALA A 88 -6.01 1.54 -5.89
CA ALA A 88 -5.06 2.58 -6.24
C ALA A 88 -5.26 3.01 -7.68
N GLY A 89 -4.94 4.24 -7.99
CA GLY A 89 -5.02 4.76 -9.34
C GLY A 89 -4.05 5.91 -9.56
N SER A 90 -3.76 6.21 -10.81
CA SER A 90 -2.78 7.22 -11.13
C SER A 90 -3.09 7.94 -12.44
N ALA A 91 -2.90 9.25 -12.43
CA ALA A 91 -2.87 10.10 -13.63
C ALA A 91 -1.44 10.50 -14.01
N CYS A 92 -0.44 9.96 -13.31
CA CYS A 92 0.98 10.18 -13.58
C CYS A 92 1.72 8.84 -13.49
N ASP A 93 3.04 8.83 -13.70
CA ASP A 93 3.84 7.62 -13.45
C ASP A 93 3.90 7.35 -11.96
N ARG A 94 3.53 6.13 -11.57
CA ARG A 94 3.49 5.70 -10.17
C ARG A 94 4.08 4.31 -10.05
N PHE A 95 5.00 4.14 -9.11
CA PHE A 95 5.60 2.85 -8.79
C PHE A 95 5.24 2.51 -7.35
N SER A 96 4.77 1.30 -7.12
CA SER A 96 4.42 0.83 -5.78
C SER A 96 5.21 -0.42 -5.42
N PHE A 97 5.87 -0.39 -4.27
CA PHE A 97 6.64 -1.50 -3.72
C PHE A 97 5.98 -1.93 -2.42
N GLY A 98 5.34 -3.09 -2.44
CA GLY A 98 4.61 -3.62 -1.31
C GLY A 98 5.39 -4.66 -0.55
N TYR A 99 5.33 -4.60 0.79
CA TYR A 99 5.99 -5.53 1.69
C TYR A 99 5.03 -6.02 2.76
N ARG A 100 5.17 -7.29 3.14
CA ARG A 100 4.44 -7.89 4.25
C ARG A 100 5.35 -7.94 5.46
N LEU A 101 4.80 -7.66 6.62
CA LEU A 101 5.53 -7.72 7.88
C LEU A 101 4.99 -8.85 8.74
N LYS A 102 5.86 -9.76 9.16
CA LYS A 102 5.52 -10.83 10.10
C LYS A 102 6.34 -10.67 11.37
N PRO A 103 5.74 -10.80 12.57
CA PRO A 103 6.51 -10.82 13.81
C PRO A 103 7.54 -11.94 13.78
N THR A 104 8.72 -11.68 14.35
CA THR A 104 9.86 -12.61 14.33
C THR A 104 10.04 -13.39 15.62
N PHE A 105 9.09 -13.36 16.51
CA PHE A 105 9.15 -14.10 17.79
C PHE A 105 8.29 -15.35 17.82
#